data_d7fcd2fb3814d1a1c71ce5ba8030859c
#
_entry.id   d7fcd2fb3814d1a1c71ce5ba8030859c
#
_cell.length_a   1.000
_cell.length_b   1.000
_cell.length_c   1.000
_cell.angle_alpha   90.00
_cell.angle_beta   90.00
_cell.angle_gamma   90.00
#
_symmetry.space_group_name_H-M   'P 1'
#
loop_
_entity.id
_entity.type
_entity.pdbx_description
1 polymer ?
#
loop_
_entity_poly.entity_id
_entity_poly.type
_entity_poly.pdbx_seq_one_letter_code
_entity_poly.pdbx_strand_id
1 'polypeptide(L)'
;NLRNCAYLDDFFKPKIVWKRVGSILRFSYDTKECLVLDSTCFAVGKHIKFLVGILNSKFGNYLLQNSPKTGTGDLLISVQAIEPIRIPIPDNNAEYDFENLINKMLYENASLESEIDQKVYKLYGLSKAEIDFIERQ
;
A
#
# COMPACT_ATOMS: atom_id res chain seq x y z
N ASN A 1 4.84 33.46 -10.64
CA ASN A 1 4.61 33.06 -9.25
C ASN A 1 4.81 31.55 -9.14
N LEU A 2 6.00 31.12 -8.76
CA LEU A 2 6.25 29.75 -8.37
C LEU A 2 5.53 29.48 -7.05
N ARG A 3 4.66 28.49 -7.02
CA ARG A 3 4.04 28.04 -5.76
C ARG A 3 5.14 27.43 -4.88
N ASN A 4 5.13 27.80 -3.61
CA ASN A 4 6.02 27.18 -2.63
C ASN A 4 5.65 25.69 -2.51
N CYS A 5 6.63 24.82 -2.75
CA CYS A 5 6.47 23.37 -2.57
C CYS A 5 6.82 23.02 -1.12
N ALA A 6 5.86 23.14 -0.21
CA ALA A 6 6.06 22.96 1.23
C ALA A 6 6.55 21.55 1.61
N TYR A 7 6.42 20.56 0.73
CA TYR A 7 6.82 19.17 0.94
C TYR A 7 7.87 18.69 -0.08
N LEU A 8 8.68 19.61 -0.60
CA LEU A 8 9.74 19.24 -1.57
C LEU A 8 10.69 18.19 -1.00
N ASP A 9 11.06 18.32 0.27
CA ASP A 9 11.98 17.40 0.94
C ASP A 9 11.40 15.99 1.08
N ASP A 10 10.08 15.84 1.06
CA ASP A 10 9.43 14.54 1.15
C ASP A 10 9.62 13.69 -0.12
N PHE A 11 9.86 14.33 -1.27
CA PHE A 11 10.17 13.61 -2.50
C PHE A 11 11.51 12.85 -2.43
N PHE A 12 12.43 13.30 -1.60
CA PHE A 12 13.76 12.69 -1.43
C PHE A 12 13.81 11.62 -0.34
N LYS A 13 12.69 11.38 0.36
CA LYS A 13 12.56 10.31 1.36
C LYS A 13 12.08 9.00 0.72
N PRO A 14 12.38 7.85 1.33
CA PRO A 14 11.70 6.61 1.00
C PRO A 14 10.18 6.79 1.09
N LYS A 15 9.46 6.37 0.07
CA LYS A 15 8.01 6.63 -0.05
C LYS A 15 7.25 5.50 -0.71
N ILE A 16 5.96 5.47 -0.45
CA ILE A 16 5.00 4.71 -1.23
C ILE A 16 4.48 5.61 -2.35
N VAL A 17 4.35 5.06 -3.54
CA VAL A 17 3.82 5.76 -4.71
C VAL A 17 2.70 4.93 -5.33
N TRP A 18 1.59 5.56 -5.71
CA TRP A 18 0.49 4.89 -6.39
C TRP A 18 -0.23 5.81 -7.36
N LYS A 19 -0.87 5.23 -8.37
CA LYS A 19 -1.75 5.98 -9.26
C LYS A 19 -3.02 6.41 -8.53
N ARG A 20 -3.38 7.68 -8.68
CA ARG A 20 -4.61 8.23 -8.11
C ARG A 20 -5.87 7.63 -8.73
N VAL A 21 -5.82 7.26 -10.01
CA VAL A 21 -6.94 6.64 -10.74
C VAL A 21 -6.44 5.38 -11.44
N GLY A 22 -7.16 4.27 -11.30
CA GLY A 22 -6.82 3.04 -11.99
C GLY A 22 -7.76 1.88 -11.71
N SER A 23 -7.82 0.95 -12.64
CA SER A 23 -8.57 -0.31 -12.51
C SER A 23 -7.84 -1.34 -11.65
N ILE A 24 -6.51 -1.22 -11.53
CA ILE A 24 -5.66 -2.12 -10.76
C ILE A 24 -4.98 -1.31 -9.67
N LEU A 25 -5.15 -1.75 -8.42
CA LEU A 25 -4.49 -1.16 -7.26
C LEU A 25 -3.08 -1.71 -7.13
N ARG A 26 -2.09 -0.82 -7.22
CA ARG A 26 -0.68 -1.17 -6.99
C ARG A 26 0.02 -0.03 -6.28
N PHE A 27 0.69 -0.39 -5.20
CA PHE A 27 1.50 0.50 -4.38
C PHE A 27 2.98 0.12 -4.55
N SER A 28 3.79 1.06 -5.00
CA SER A 28 5.21 0.85 -5.23
C SER A 28 6.03 1.49 -4.12
N TYR A 29 7.09 0.82 -3.70
CA TYR A 29 8.09 1.38 -2.79
C TYR A 29 9.21 2.05 -3.59
N ASP A 30 9.44 3.34 -3.35
CA ASP A 30 10.46 4.11 -4.04
C ASP A 30 11.52 4.63 -3.07
N THR A 31 12.79 4.33 -3.40
CA THR A 31 14.00 4.84 -2.72
C THR A 31 14.90 5.62 -3.66
N LYS A 32 14.46 5.86 -4.90
CA LYS A 32 15.27 6.49 -5.95
C LYS A 32 15.00 7.99 -6.07
N GLU A 33 14.37 8.59 -5.06
CA GLU A 33 14.09 10.02 -5.02
C GLU A 33 13.26 10.51 -6.22
N CYS A 34 12.41 9.64 -6.78
CA CYS A 34 11.60 9.99 -7.94
C CYS A 34 10.62 11.10 -7.62
N LEU A 35 10.57 12.11 -8.47
CA LEU A 35 9.50 13.10 -8.47
C LEU A 35 8.24 12.48 -9.07
N VAL A 36 7.09 12.74 -8.46
CA VAL A 36 5.81 12.22 -8.92
C VAL A 36 4.98 13.33 -9.57
N LEU A 37 4.19 12.95 -10.57
CA LEU A 37 3.30 13.85 -11.28
C LEU A 37 1.93 13.96 -10.58
N ASP A 38 1.11 14.90 -10.98
CA ASP A 38 -0.22 15.18 -10.42
C ASP A 38 -1.19 13.98 -10.46
N SER A 39 -1.03 13.07 -11.42
CA SER A 39 -1.81 11.82 -11.52
C SER A 39 -1.41 10.75 -10.50
N THR A 40 -0.37 11.01 -9.71
CA THR A 40 0.24 10.07 -8.78
C THR A 40 0.17 10.64 -7.37
N CYS A 41 -0.17 9.79 -6.40
CA CYS A 41 -0.09 10.11 -4.98
C CYS A 41 1.16 9.47 -4.38
N PHE A 42 1.63 10.02 -3.27
CA PHE A 42 2.71 9.42 -2.48
C PHE A 42 2.49 9.62 -0.99
N ALA A 43 3.13 8.77 -0.19
CA ALA A 43 3.16 8.88 1.26
C ALA A 43 4.57 8.59 1.78
N VAL A 44 4.99 9.35 2.78
CA VAL A 44 6.24 9.17 3.52
C VAL A 44 5.93 8.95 4.99
N GLY A 45 6.81 8.30 5.72
CA GLY A 45 6.63 8.11 7.16
C GLY A 45 7.37 6.90 7.69
N LYS A 46 7.04 6.53 8.93
CA LYS A 46 7.53 5.29 9.56
C LYS A 46 6.79 4.08 8.98
N HIS A 47 7.39 2.91 9.12
CA HIS A 47 6.78 1.62 8.74
C HIS A 47 6.34 1.54 7.26
N ILE A 48 7.00 2.26 6.37
CA ILE A 48 6.62 2.42 4.96
C ILE A 48 6.59 1.08 4.20
N LYS A 49 7.59 0.21 4.39
CA LYS A 49 7.60 -1.12 3.75
C LYS A 49 6.47 -2.00 4.24
N PHE A 50 6.24 -2.00 5.55
CA PHE A 50 5.12 -2.72 6.16
C PHE A 50 3.79 -2.27 5.54
N LEU A 51 3.59 -0.97 5.40
CA LEU A 51 2.40 -0.40 4.78
C LEU A 51 2.24 -0.81 3.30
N VAL A 52 3.32 -0.82 2.52
CA VAL A 52 3.30 -1.32 1.12
C VAL A 52 2.81 -2.77 1.05
N GLY A 53 3.30 -3.64 1.96
CA GLY A 53 2.87 -5.03 2.02
C GLY A 53 1.37 -5.16 2.30
N ILE A 54 0.84 -4.42 3.27
CA ILE A 54 -0.58 -4.44 3.61
C ILE A 54 -1.43 -3.92 2.44
N LEU A 55 -1.09 -2.79 1.87
CA LEU A 55 -1.88 -2.17 0.80
C LEU A 55 -1.91 -3.00 -0.50
N ASN A 56 -0.84 -3.77 -0.78
CA ASN A 56 -0.80 -4.69 -1.92
C ASN A 56 -1.40 -6.07 -1.65
N SER A 57 -1.68 -6.41 -0.40
CA SER A 57 -2.34 -7.68 -0.05
C SER A 57 -3.78 -7.74 -0.56
N LYS A 58 -4.35 -8.93 -0.65
CA LYS A 58 -5.77 -9.12 -0.98
C LYS A 58 -6.68 -8.37 0.00
N PHE A 59 -6.34 -8.38 1.29
CA PHE A 59 -7.10 -7.63 2.29
C PHE A 59 -7.01 -6.12 2.07
N GLY A 60 -5.83 -5.57 1.80
CA GLY A 60 -5.65 -4.16 1.47
C GLY A 60 -6.44 -3.75 0.22
N ASN A 61 -6.41 -4.57 -0.82
CA ASN A 61 -7.23 -4.38 -2.01
C ASN A 61 -8.73 -4.41 -1.68
N TYR A 62 -9.18 -5.37 -0.86
CA TYR A 62 -10.57 -5.46 -0.40
C TYR A 62 -11.02 -4.18 0.34
N LEU A 63 -10.21 -3.65 1.24
CA LEU A 63 -10.52 -2.40 1.96
C LEU A 63 -10.71 -1.21 1.02
N LEU A 64 -9.98 -1.18 -0.11
CA LEU A 64 -10.02 -0.08 -1.07
C LEU A 64 -11.08 -0.26 -2.18
N GLN A 65 -11.71 -1.42 -2.31
CA GLN A 65 -12.73 -1.68 -3.34
C GLN A 65 -13.95 -0.76 -3.26
N ASN A 66 -14.26 -0.25 -2.07
CA ASN A 66 -15.38 0.68 -1.85
C ASN A 66 -14.99 2.14 -2.02
N SER A 67 -13.77 2.44 -2.50
CA SER A 67 -13.35 3.79 -2.83
C SER A 67 -14.23 4.37 -3.94
N PRO A 68 -14.37 5.71 -4.02
CA PRO A 68 -15.10 6.35 -5.09
C PRO A 68 -14.60 5.90 -6.47
N LYS A 69 -15.51 5.84 -7.43
CA LYS A 69 -15.21 5.46 -8.81
C LYS A 69 -15.36 6.65 -9.74
N THR A 70 -14.57 6.66 -10.80
CA THR A 70 -14.73 7.59 -11.92
C THR A 70 -15.97 7.21 -12.74
N GLY A 71 -16.39 8.10 -13.65
CA GLY A 71 -17.46 7.78 -14.59
C GLY A 71 -17.18 6.59 -15.52
N THR A 72 -15.90 6.20 -15.67
CA THR A 72 -15.44 5.01 -16.41
C THR A 72 -15.38 3.74 -15.57
N GLY A 73 -15.67 3.84 -14.27
CA GLY A 73 -15.65 2.70 -13.34
C GLY A 73 -14.30 2.44 -12.66
N ASP A 74 -13.26 3.20 -12.98
CA ASP A 74 -11.95 3.09 -12.32
C ASP A 74 -12.02 3.58 -10.87
N LEU A 75 -11.26 2.96 -9.99
CA LEU A 75 -11.15 3.39 -8.60
C LEU A 75 -10.38 4.70 -8.48
N LEU A 76 -10.91 5.62 -7.66
CA LEU A 76 -10.26 6.87 -7.29
C LEU A 76 -9.59 6.70 -5.91
N ILE A 77 -8.33 6.34 -5.92
CA ILE A 77 -7.53 6.13 -4.70
C ILE A 77 -6.77 7.41 -4.37
N SER A 78 -7.47 8.37 -3.83
CA SER A 78 -6.87 9.59 -3.28
C SER A 78 -6.33 9.33 -1.86
N VAL A 79 -5.64 10.31 -1.29
CA VAL A 79 -5.18 10.27 0.11
C VAL A 79 -6.38 10.01 1.04
N GLN A 80 -7.53 10.64 0.78
CA GLN A 80 -8.75 10.48 1.58
C GLN A 80 -9.31 9.06 1.56
N ALA A 81 -9.01 8.25 0.54
CA ALA A 81 -9.42 6.84 0.49
C ALA A 81 -8.54 5.96 1.39
N ILE A 82 -7.27 6.33 1.56
CA ILE A 82 -6.31 5.55 2.36
C ILE A 82 -6.31 5.98 3.82
N GLU A 83 -6.48 7.26 4.11
CA GLU A 83 -6.40 7.83 5.46
C GLU A 83 -7.31 7.14 6.50
N PRO A 84 -8.55 6.69 6.18
CA PRO A 84 -9.39 5.99 7.14
C PRO A 84 -8.97 4.55 7.46
N ILE A 85 -8.06 3.97 6.67
CA ILE A 85 -7.65 2.57 6.85
C ILE A 85 -6.85 2.45 8.15
N ARG A 86 -7.37 1.66 9.07
CA ARG A 86 -6.70 1.38 10.34
C ARG A 86 -5.67 0.28 10.13
N ILE A 87 -4.41 0.60 10.42
CA ILE A 87 -3.30 -0.34 10.31
C ILE A 87 -2.79 -0.61 11.72
N PRO A 88 -2.73 -1.88 12.13
CA PRO A 88 -2.14 -2.24 13.41
C PRO A 88 -0.67 -1.79 13.44
N ILE A 89 -0.24 -1.21 14.56
CA ILE A 89 1.18 -0.90 14.76
C ILE A 89 1.91 -2.23 14.94
N PRO A 90 2.88 -2.56 14.06
CA PRO A 90 3.61 -3.82 14.18
C PRO A 90 4.50 -3.79 15.42
N ASP A 91 4.69 -4.94 16.05
CA ASP A 91 5.85 -5.13 16.90
C ASP A 91 7.12 -5.25 16.04
N ASN A 92 8.29 -5.13 16.67
CA ASN A 92 9.58 -5.14 15.95
C ASN A 92 9.80 -6.44 15.16
N ASN A 93 9.28 -7.58 15.63
CA ASN A 93 9.46 -8.87 14.97
C ASN A 93 8.55 -8.97 13.73
N ALA A 94 7.28 -8.55 13.87
CA ALA A 94 6.34 -8.53 12.76
C ALA A 94 6.80 -7.58 11.66
N GLU A 95 7.31 -6.39 12.02
CA GLU A 95 7.84 -5.44 11.05
C GLU A 95 9.04 -5.99 10.30
N TYR A 96 10.00 -6.56 11.02
CA TYR A 96 11.19 -7.18 10.42
C TYR A 96 10.83 -8.31 9.46
N ASP A 97 9.90 -9.17 9.83
CA ASP A 97 9.42 -10.26 8.98
C ASP A 97 8.77 -9.74 7.68
N PHE A 98 7.91 -8.71 7.78
CA PHE A 98 7.31 -8.08 6.60
C PHE A 98 8.36 -7.42 5.71
N GLU A 99 9.31 -6.69 6.28
CA GLU A 99 10.37 -6.06 5.52
C GLU A 99 11.23 -7.08 4.77
N ASN A 100 11.53 -8.21 5.37
CA ASN A 100 12.27 -9.29 4.71
C ASN A 100 11.51 -9.86 3.52
N LEU A 101 10.20 -10.09 3.66
CA LEU A 101 9.37 -10.57 2.54
C LEU A 101 9.30 -9.55 1.40
N ILE A 102 9.07 -8.28 1.73
CA ILE A 102 9.04 -7.21 0.74
C ILE A 102 10.40 -7.08 0.03
N ASN A 103 11.51 -7.15 0.76
CA ASN A 103 12.85 -7.12 0.16
C ASN A 103 13.06 -8.29 -0.80
N LYS A 104 12.68 -9.50 -0.44
CA LYS A 104 12.76 -10.67 -1.33
C LYS A 104 11.93 -10.48 -2.60
N MET A 105 10.72 -9.96 -2.50
CA MET A 105 9.90 -9.65 -3.67
C MET A 105 10.54 -8.59 -4.56
N LEU A 106 11.08 -7.53 -3.99
CA LEU A 106 11.65 -6.41 -4.73
C LEU A 106 12.98 -6.75 -5.42
N TYR A 107 13.83 -7.55 -4.76
CA TYR A 107 15.21 -7.76 -5.20
C TYR A 107 15.47 -9.16 -5.75
N GLU A 108 14.69 -10.15 -5.36
CA GLU A 108 14.88 -11.56 -5.76
C GLU A 108 13.78 -12.04 -6.73
N ASN A 109 12.82 -11.19 -7.10
CA ASN A 109 11.64 -11.53 -7.90
C ASN A 109 10.88 -12.76 -7.36
N ALA A 110 10.88 -12.95 -6.05
CA ALA A 110 10.17 -14.05 -5.41
C ALA A 110 8.66 -13.78 -5.41
N SER A 111 7.87 -14.78 -5.80
CA SER A 111 6.41 -14.73 -5.70
C SER A 111 6.01 -15.10 -4.28
N LEU A 112 5.83 -14.08 -3.42
CA LEU A 112 5.51 -14.22 -1.99
C LEU A 112 4.18 -13.58 -1.61
N GLU A 113 3.34 -13.26 -2.59
CA GLU A 113 2.06 -12.59 -2.38
C GLU A 113 1.18 -13.36 -1.40
N SER A 114 1.09 -14.69 -1.58
CA SER A 114 0.30 -15.55 -0.70
C SER A 114 0.82 -15.56 0.75
N GLU A 115 2.14 -15.50 0.95
CA GLU A 115 2.73 -15.45 2.29
C GLU A 115 2.44 -14.12 2.97
N ILE A 116 2.49 -13.02 2.22
CA ILE A 116 2.10 -11.70 2.71
C ILE A 116 0.63 -11.68 3.08
N ASP A 117 -0.26 -12.21 2.23
CA ASP A 117 -1.69 -12.30 2.51
C ASP A 117 -1.96 -13.03 3.82
N GLN A 118 -1.34 -14.20 4.04
CA GLN A 118 -1.51 -14.96 5.29
C GLN A 118 -1.01 -14.19 6.53
N LYS A 119 0.11 -13.48 6.41
CA LYS A 119 0.60 -12.63 7.50
C LYS A 119 -0.35 -11.46 7.77
N VAL A 120 -0.90 -10.84 6.75
CA VAL A 120 -1.89 -9.75 6.88
C VAL A 120 -3.17 -10.27 7.54
N TYR A 121 -3.71 -11.41 7.12
CA TYR A 121 -4.89 -12.02 7.74
C TYR A 121 -4.69 -12.27 9.23
N LYS A 122 -3.53 -12.82 9.60
CA LYS A 122 -3.16 -13.05 11.00
C LYS A 122 -3.02 -11.76 11.78
N LEU A 123 -2.40 -10.75 11.19
CA LEU A 123 -2.19 -9.42 11.80
C LEU A 123 -3.53 -8.76 12.18
N TYR A 124 -4.53 -8.87 11.30
CA TYR A 124 -5.87 -8.33 11.54
C TYR A 124 -6.79 -9.27 12.32
N GLY A 125 -6.33 -10.48 12.66
CA GLY A 125 -7.10 -11.47 13.41
C GLY A 125 -8.33 -11.96 12.66
N LEU A 126 -8.26 -12.05 11.33
CA LEU A 126 -9.39 -12.46 10.50
C LEU A 126 -9.75 -13.93 10.75
N SER A 127 -11.05 -14.19 10.90
CA SER A 127 -11.60 -15.54 10.95
C SER A 127 -11.51 -16.24 9.61
N LYS A 128 -11.59 -17.58 9.62
CA LYS A 128 -11.59 -18.36 8.38
C LYS A 128 -12.70 -17.94 7.41
N ALA A 129 -13.89 -17.63 7.92
CA ALA A 129 -15.03 -17.21 7.09
C ALA A 129 -14.76 -15.87 6.38
N GLU A 130 -14.10 -14.92 7.07
CA GLU A 130 -13.69 -13.64 6.50
C GLU A 130 -12.58 -13.82 5.45
N ILE A 131 -11.59 -14.67 5.72
CA ILE A 131 -10.54 -15.01 4.75
C ILE A 131 -11.16 -15.64 3.51
N ASP A 132 -12.01 -16.64 3.66
CA ASP A 132 -12.69 -17.32 2.54
C ASP A 132 -13.55 -16.34 1.72
N PHE A 133 -14.10 -15.32 2.35
CA PHE A 133 -14.85 -14.26 1.67
C PHE A 133 -13.91 -13.38 0.83
N ILE A 134 -12.80 -12.93 1.40
CA ILE A 134 -11.80 -12.08 0.72
C ILE A 134 -11.15 -12.84 -0.46
N GLU A 135 -10.83 -14.12 -0.27
CA GLU A 135 -10.21 -14.96 -1.29
C GLU A 135 -11.12 -15.21 -2.52
N ARG A 136 -12.42 -14.99 -2.39
CA ARG A 136 -13.40 -15.14 -3.48
C ARG A 136 -13.71 -13.85 -4.23
N GLN A 137 -13.18 -12.69 -3.80
CA GLN A 137 -13.34 -11.42 -4.49
C GLN A 137 -12.40 -11.35 -5.71
#